data_6f7349dde3ad571219d5334541f8e293
#
_entry.id   6f7349dde3ad571219d5334541f8e293
#
_cell.length_a   1.000
_cell.length_b   1.000
_cell.length_c   1.000
_cell.angle_alpha   90.00
_cell.angle_beta   90.00
_cell.angle_gamma   90.00
#
_symmetry.space_group_name_H-M   'P 1'
#
loop_
_entity.id
_entity.type
_entity.pdbx_description
1 polymer ?
#
loop_
_entity_poly.entity_id
_entity_poly.type
_entity_poly.pdbx_seq_one_letter_code
_entity_poly.pdbx_strand_id
1 'polypeptide(L)'
;MKSLIWKSILPLLLGITIALLPVPQGLTMTAWYYFAIFTAVILALILEPIPAAAIGFIGVFLVAVLGLAGQKPSDSIRWALSGFSNTTVWLIFGAFMFALGYEKTGLGKRIALVLVEFLGKRTLGLGYAIAFSDLIIAPFTPSNTARSAGTIFPIIRNIPGIYGSAPGETSRKIGAYIMWTAFATTCVTSSMFITSLAPNLLALELVNKTAKISISWTEWFVGFLPVGIILISVLPYLIYKIYPPEIKSSGEVQSWATQELGKMGKFTRKELVMALLAILALTLWIFGGSIVDATTVAGVVISLMVITGIVTWDDILSNKAAWNVLVWFATLVAMADGLNKVGFVTWFAKSASALLTGMSPIVIMVSLVVIFFVVHYMFASITAHVTAVLPVILAAGALVPGIPVKVFALLLCYSLGIMGVISPYATGPGPVYFGSGYVNRKDFWTLGLIFGLIFLAVLLAVGTPYLLSIYP
;
A
#
# COMPACT_ATOMS: atom_id res chain seq x y z
N MET A 1 -26.71 12.90 -7.92
CA MET A 1 -26.44 13.35 -9.30
C MET A 1 -25.53 14.56 -9.40
N LYS A 2 -25.83 15.72 -8.78
CA LYS A 2 -24.97 16.93 -8.88
C LYS A 2 -23.51 16.70 -8.46
N SER A 3 -23.23 15.93 -7.38
CA SER A 3 -21.86 15.63 -6.94
C SER A 3 -21.07 14.71 -7.90
N LEU A 4 -21.73 13.87 -8.68
CA LEU A 4 -21.08 12.99 -9.64
C LEU A 4 -20.71 13.74 -10.93
N ILE A 5 -21.53 14.71 -11.33
CA ILE A 5 -21.32 15.51 -12.54
C ILE A 5 -20.03 16.34 -12.44
N TRP A 6 -19.83 17.08 -11.33
CA TRP A 6 -18.60 17.89 -11.19
C TRP A 6 -17.33 17.04 -11.08
N LYS A 7 -17.43 15.85 -10.44
CA LYS A 7 -16.31 14.88 -10.36
C LYS A 7 -15.87 14.36 -11.73
N SER A 8 -16.79 14.26 -12.68
CA SER A 8 -16.49 13.85 -14.06
C SER A 8 -15.99 15.01 -14.91
N ILE A 9 -16.56 16.20 -14.73
CA ILE A 9 -16.24 17.37 -15.56
C ILE A 9 -14.87 17.97 -15.17
N LEU A 10 -14.53 18.02 -13.89
CA LEU A 10 -13.31 18.69 -13.41
C LEU A 10 -12.02 18.07 -13.99
N PRO A 11 -11.84 16.72 -14.05
CA PRO A 11 -10.69 16.13 -14.72
C PRO A 11 -10.59 16.49 -16.21
N LEU A 12 -11.71 16.47 -16.92
CA LEU A 12 -11.75 16.81 -18.33
C LEU A 12 -11.40 18.29 -18.57
N LEU A 13 -11.98 19.20 -17.77
CA LEU A 13 -11.65 20.60 -17.82
C LEU A 13 -10.17 20.86 -17.54
N LEU A 14 -9.60 20.22 -16.51
CA LEU A 14 -8.17 20.36 -16.21
C LEU A 14 -7.30 19.88 -17.37
N GLY A 15 -7.59 18.71 -17.95
CA GLY A 15 -6.85 18.18 -19.11
C GLY A 15 -6.95 19.11 -20.32
N ILE A 16 -8.14 19.59 -20.65
CA ILE A 16 -8.35 20.54 -21.76
C ILE A 16 -7.62 21.86 -21.48
N THR A 17 -7.71 22.39 -20.26
CA THR A 17 -7.02 23.63 -19.88
C THR A 17 -5.51 23.49 -20.08
N ILE A 18 -4.89 22.39 -19.58
CA ILE A 18 -3.46 22.14 -19.75
C ILE A 18 -3.12 22.03 -21.25
N ALA A 19 -3.92 21.30 -22.04
CA ALA A 19 -3.67 21.13 -23.47
C ALA A 19 -3.74 22.45 -24.26
N LEU A 20 -4.53 23.42 -23.82
CA LEU A 20 -4.66 24.75 -24.44
C LEU A 20 -3.57 25.74 -23.99
N LEU A 21 -2.85 25.46 -22.91
CA LEU A 21 -1.73 26.30 -22.48
C LEU A 21 -0.54 26.18 -23.44
N PRO A 22 0.29 27.25 -23.56
CA PRO A 22 1.53 27.18 -24.33
C PRO A 22 2.43 26.03 -23.88
N VAL A 23 3.01 25.31 -24.84
CA VAL A 23 3.96 24.24 -24.54
C VAL A 23 5.21 24.83 -23.90
N PRO A 24 5.63 24.34 -22.73
CA PRO A 24 6.83 24.82 -22.06
C PRO A 24 8.08 24.67 -22.91
N GLN A 25 9.04 25.57 -22.75
CA GLN A 25 10.31 25.51 -23.48
C GLN A 25 11.03 24.18 -23.20
N GLY A 26 11.53 23.56 -24.27
CA GLY A 26 12.25 22.28 -24.19
C GLY A 26 11.36 21.03 -24.14
N LEU A 27 10.03 21.19 -24.22
CA LEU A 27 9.09 20.09 -24.26
C LEU A 27 8.46 19.99 -25.66
N THR A 28 8.14 18.77 -26.11
CA THR A 28 7.40 18.55 -27.38
C THR A 28 5.90 18.70 -27.17
N MET A 29 5.16 19.07 -28.21
CA MET A 29 3.70 19.13 -28.17
C MET A 29 3.08 17.78 -27.80
N THR A 30 3.63 16.66 -28.30
CA THR A 30 3.20 15.30 -27.95
C THR A 30 3.35 15.03 -26.45
N ALA A 31 4.48 15.42 -25.86
CA ALA A 31 4.71 15.24 -24.41
C ALA A 31 3.75 16.09 -23.57
N TRP A 32 3.44 17.32 -24.04
CA TRP A 32 2.50 18.21 -23.37
C TRP A 32 1.06 17.69 -23.39
N TYR A 33 0.58 17.24 -24.53
CA TYR A 33 -0.75 16.64 -24.64
C TYR A 33 -0.86 15.32 -23.88
N TYR A 34 0.22 14.51 -23.89
CA TYR A 34 0.28 13.31 -23.08
C TYR A 34 0.14 13.65 -21.59
N PHE A 35 0.89 14.65 -21.12
CA PHE A 35 0.83 15.12 -19.73
C PHE A 35 -0.55 15.66 -19.36
N ALA A 36 -1.22 16.37 -20.26
CA ALA A 36 -2.58 16.86 -20.06
C ALA A 36 -3.56 15.70 -19.80
N ILE A 37 -3.50 14.64 -20.62
CA ILE A 37 -4.33 13.44 -20.44
C ILE A 37 -3.95 12.70 -19.16
N PHE A 38 -2.65 12.53 -18.90
CA PHE A 38 -2.16 11.89 -17.69
C PHE A 38 -2.70 12.60 -16.43
N THR A 39 -2.61 13.92 -16.39
CA THR A 39 -3.11 14.73 -15.25
C THR A 39 -4.62 14.61 -15.10
N ALA A 40 -5.38 14.59 -16.21
CA ALA A 40 -6.81 14.35 -16.17
C ALA A 40 -7.15 12.96 -15.60
N VAL A 41 -6.44 11.91 -16.03
CA VAL A 41 -6.59 10.54 -15.52
C VAL A 41 -6.28 10.48 -14.02
N ILE A 42 -5.16 11.09 -13.57
CA ILE A 42 -4.82 11.13 -12.15
C ILE A 42 -5.88 11.85 -11.32
N LEU A 43 -6.36 13.00 -11.77
CA LEU A 43 -7.43 13.72 -11.07
C LEU A 43 -8.74 12.91 -11.05
N ALA A 44 -9.08 12.21 -12.15
CA ALA A 44 -10.23 11.32 -12.19
C ALA A 44 -10.08 10.15 -11.19
N LEU A 45 -8.88 9.57 -11.06
CA LEU A 45 -8.58 8.54 -10.05
C LEU A 45 -8.71 9.04 -8.61
N ILE A 46 -8.40 10.32 -8.36
CA ILE A 46 -8.57 10.94 -7.03
C ILE A 46 -10.06 11.19 -6.72
N LEU A 47 -10.82 11.66 -7.70
CA LEU A 47 -12.23 12.01 -7.53
C LEU A 47 -13.19 10.82 -7.66
N GLU A 48 -12.75 9.74 -8.31
CA GLU A 48 -13.50 8.49 -8.53
C GLU A 48 -14.94 8.72 -9.03
N PRO A 49 -15.14 9.41 -10.16
CA PRO A 49 -16.46 9.53 -10.76
C PRO A 49 -17.02 8.19 -11.28
N ILE A 50 -16.12 7.31 -11.72
CA ILE A 50 -16.36 5.92 -12.16
C ILE A 50 -15.25 5.03 -11.58
N PRO A 51 -15.38 3.69 -11.61
CA PRO A 51 -14.34 2.80 -11.06
C PRO A 51 -12.96 3.04 -11.66
N ALA A 52 -11.93 2.98 -10.80
CA ALA A 52 -10.53 3.28 -11.16
C ALA A 52 -10.03 2.47 -12.39
N ALA A 53 -10.43 1.20 -12.51
CA ALA A 53 -10.10 0.37 -13.67
C ALA A 53 -10.65 0.95 -15.00
N ALA A 54 -11.87 1.47 -14.96
CA ALA A 54 -12.49 2.10 -16.13
C ALA A 54 -11.80 3.41 -16.50
N ILE A 55 -11.40 4.22 -15.51
CA ILE A 55 -10.65 5.47 -15.73
C ILE A 55 -9.31 5.17 -16.43
N GLY A 56 -8.54 4.23 -15.91
CA GLY A 56 -7.27 3.83 -16.49
C GLY A 56 -7.44 3.29 -17.92
N PHE A 57 -8.45 2.43 -18.12
CA PHE A 57 -8.78 1.87 -19.44
C PHE A 57 -9.11 2.97 -20.46
N ILE A 58 -9.99 3.91 -20.11
CA ILE A 58 -10.31 5.06 -20.97
C ILE A 58 -9.05 5.87 -21.28
N GLY A 59 -8.21 6.12 -20.27
CA GLY A 59 -6.98 6.90 -20.42
C GLY A 59 -5.99 6.32 -21.43
N VAL A 60 -5.67 5.03 -21.35
CA VAL A 60 -4.73 4.39 -22.28
C VAL A 60 -5.27 4.33 -23.71
N PHE A 61 -6.57 4.06 -23.88
CA PHE A 61 -7.17 4.03 -25.21
C PHE A 61 -7.31 5.43 -25.82
N LEU A 62 -7.58 6.46 -25.03
CA LEU A 62 -7.56 7.85 -25.50
C LEU A 62 -6.17 8.25 -26.03
N VAL A 63 -5.11 7.94 -25.28
CA VAL A 63 -3.73 8.17 -25.71
C VAL A 63 -3.41 7.39 -27.00
N ALA A 64 -3.87 6.14 -27.10
CA ALA A 64 -3.65 5.31 -28.29
C ALA A 64 -4.35 5.86 -29.52
N VAL A 65 -5.62 6.29 -29.41
CA VAL A 65 -6.40 6.88 -30.50
C VAL A 65 -5.77 8.18 -31.02
N LEU A 66 -5.24 9.00 -30.08
CA LEU A 66 -4.56 10.25 -30.44
C LEU A 66 -3.12 10.05 -30.93
N GLY A 67 -2.61 8.82 -30.96
CA GLY A 67 -1.27 8.49 -31.47
C GLY A 67 -0.12 9.08 -30.64
N LEU A 68 -0.36 9.39 -29.36
CA LEU A 68 0.64 10.08 -28.50
C LEU A 68 1.74 9.16 -27.97
N ALA A 69 1.56 7.84 -27.99
CA ALA A 69 2.50 6.86 -27.45
C ALA A 69 3.12 5.92 -28.52
N GLY A 70 2.81 6.11 -29.80
CA GLY A 70 3.34 5.29 -30.88
C GLY A 70 3.29 6.02 -32.24
N GLN A 71 4.24 5.71 -33.12
CA GLN A 71 4.30 6.33 -34.46
C GLN A 71 3.27 5.73 -35.42
N LYS A 72 2.83 4.50 -35.18
CA LYS A 72 1.82 3.78 -35.98
C LYS A 72 0.68 3.31 -35.09
N PRO A 73 -0.53 3.12 -35.61
CA PRO A 73 -1.65 2.58 -34.82
C PRO A 73 -1.33 1.25 -34.12
N SER A 74 -0.55 0.37 -34.79
CA SER A 74 -0.09 -0.90 -34.19
C SER A 74 0.83 -0.71 -32.99
N ASP A 75 1.63 0.34 -32.95
CA ASP A 75 2.53 0.63 -31.85
C ASP A 75 1.76 1.24 -30.67
N SER A 76 0.79 2.11 -30.99
CA SER A 76 -0.10 2.71 -29.98
C SER A 76 -0.94 1.66 -29.25
N ILE A 77 -1.51 0.67 -29.95
CA ILE A 77 -2.27 -0.40 -29.29
C ILE A 77 -1.37 -1.34 -28.49
N ARG A 78 -0.18 -1.69 -29.00
CA ARG A 78 0.80 -2.48 -28.25
C ARG A 78 1.20 -1.77 -26.96
N TRP A 79 1.44 -0.46 -27.03
CA TRP A 79 1.72 0.33 -25.84
C TRP A 79 0.53 0.35 -24.86
N ALA A 80 -0.70 0.58 -25.32
CA ALA A 80 -1.88 0.61 -24.46
C ALA A 80 -2.08 -0.72 -23.69
N LEU A 81 -1.73 -1.84 -24.32
CA LEU A 81 -1.84 -3.17 -23.71
C LEU A 81 -0.56 -3.64 -22.99
N SER A 82 0.54 -2.88 -23.06
CA SER A 82 1.85 -3.31 -22.52
C SER A 82 1.85 -3.60 -21.03
N GLY A 83 1.02 -2.90 -20.27
CA GLY A 83 0.91 -3.14 -18.82
C GLY A 83 0.31 -4.51 -18.48
N PHE A 84 -0.50 -5.11 -19.36
CA PHE A 84 -1.09 -6.43 -19.12
C PHE A 84 -0.07 -7.59 -19.24
N SER A 85 1.07 -7.37 -19.89
CA SER A 85 2.20 -8.30 -19.92
C SER A 85 3.24 -8.05 -18.82
N ASN A 86 3.01 -7.05 -17.98
CA ASN A 86 3.94 -6.71 -16.90
C ASN A 86 3.86 -7.73 -15.75
N THR A 87 5.01 -8.30 -15.37
CA THR A 87 5.09 -9.35 -14.33
C THR A 87 4.63 -8.86 -12.97
N THR A 88 4.95 -7.61 -12.61
CA THR A 88 4.53 -7.02 -11.33
C THR A 88 3.00 -6.94 -11.21
N VAL A 89 2.31 -6.64 -12.31
CA VAL A 89 0.83 -6.61 -12.33
C VAL A 89 0.24 -7.99 -12.03
N TRP A 90 0.83 -9.05 -12.58
CA TRP A 90 0.43 -10.42 -12.30
C TRP A 90 0.82 -10.88 -10.89
N LEU A 91 1.94 -10.39 -10.34
CA LEU A 91 2.28 -10.63 -8.94
C LEU A 91 1.24 -10.02 -7.99
N ILE A 92 0.75 -8.80 -8.28
CA ILE A 92 -0.33 -8.17 -7.52
C ILE A 92 -1.61 -9.03 -7.60
N PHE A 93 -2.00 -9.45 -8.79
CA PHE A 93 -3.14 -10.37 -8.96
C PHE A 93 -2.97 -11.64 -8.15
N GLY A 94 -1.79 -12.26 -8.22
CA GLY A 94 -1.45 -13.46 -7.43
C GLY A 94 -1.61 -13.26 -5.94
N ALA A 95 -1.14 -12.13 -5.42
CA ALA A 95 -1.26 -11.83 -4.00
C ALA A 95 -2.74 -11.66 -3.56
N PHE A 96 -3.65 -11.13 -4.43
CA PHE A 96 -5.09 -11.14 -4.15
C PHE A 96 -5.67 -12.57 -4.08
N MET A 97 -5.11 -13.51 -4.85
CA MET A 97 -5.51 -14.92 -4.77
C MET A 97 -5.04 -15.57 -3.46
N PHE A 98 -3.86 -15.20 -2.94
CA PHE A 98 -3.45 -15.62 -1.60
C PHE A 98 -4.45 -15.15 -0.53
N ALA A 99 -4.86 -13.88 -0.59
CA ALA A 99 -5.85 -13.34 0.34
C ALA A 99 -7.18 -14.13 0.28
N LEU A 100 -7.63 -14.50 -0.92
CA LEU A 100 -8.81 -15.36 -1.11
C LEU A 100 -8.63 -16.73 -0.45
N GLY A 101 -7.44 -17.35 -0.56
CA GLY A 101 -7.11 -18.63 0.09
C GLY A 101 -7.17 -18.53 1.62
N TYR A 102 -6.63 -17.45 2.19
CA TYR A 102 -6.71 -17.18 3.63
C TYR A 102 -8.16 -17.01 4.10
N GLU A 103 -8.96 -16.26 3.34
CA GLU A 103 -10.38 -16.05 3.63
C GLU A 103 -11.16 -17.37 3.60
N LYS A 104 -11.03 -18.15 2.52
CA LYS A 104 -11.76 -19.42 2.34
C LYS A 104 -11.39 -20.51 3.34
N THR A 105 -10.15 -20.54 3.77
CA THR A 105 -9.71 -21.53 4.78
C THR A 105 -10.01 -21.08 6.21
N GLY A 106 -10.20 -19.79 6.46
CA GLY A 106 -10.34 -19.23 7.81
C GLY A 106 -9.01 -19.15 8.58
N LEU A 107 -7.86 -19.47 7.93
CA LEU A 107 -6.56 -19.50 8.57
C LEU A 107 -6.20 -18.15 9.23
N GLY A 108 -6.49 -17.02 8.56
CA GLY A 108 -6.24 -15.68 9.12
C GLY A 108 -7.02 -15.42 10.41
N LYS A 109 -8.30 -15.83 10.45
CA LYS A 109 -9.11 -15.73 11.68
C LYS A 109 -8.54 -16.59 12.81
N ARG A 110 -8.12 -17.82 12.52
CA ARG A 110 -7.51 -18.72 13.51
C ARG A 110 -6.22 -18.14 14.07
N ILE A 111 -5.33 -17.64 13.22
CA ILE A 111 -4.06 -17.00 13.66
C ILE A 111 -4.36 -15.86 14.65
N ALA A 112 -5.29 -14.98 14.32
CA ALA A 112 -5.64 -13.85 15.18
C ALA A 112 -6.24 -14.33 16.52
N LEU A 113 -7.13 -15.30 16.52
CA LEU A 113 -7.75 -15.82 17.75
C LEU A 113 -6.73 -16.55 18.64
N VAL A 114 -5.82 -17.33 18.07
CA VAL A 114 -4.73 -17.98 18.83
C VAL A 114 -3.82 -16.96 19.52
N LEU A 115 -3.46 -15.89 18.81
CA LEU A 115 -2.64 -14.82 19.40
C LEU A 115 -3.40 -14.04 20.49
N VAL A 116 -4.71 -13.80 20.29
CA VAL A 116 -5.56 -13.17 21.30
C VAL A 116 -5.71 -14.09 22.53
N GLU A 117 -5.90 -15.39 22.35
CA GLU A 117 -5.92 -16.36 23.44
C GLU A 117 -4.61 -16.37 24.23
N PHE A 118 -3.48 -16.35 23.54
CA PHE A 118 -2.15 -16.44 24.18
C PHE A 118 -1.73 -15.14 24.87
N LEU A 119 -1.93 -13.98 24.23
CA LEU A 119 -1.45 -12.68 24.71
C LEU A 119 -2.55 -11.81 25.34
N GLY A 120 -3.82 -12.13 25.14
CA GLY A 120 -4.97 -11.28 25.46
C GLY A 120 -5.32 -11.11 26.94
N LYS A 121 -4.57 -11.70 27.86
CA LYS A 121 -4.84 -11.62 29.32
C LYS A 121 -4.72 -10.20 29.87
N ARG A 122 -3.85 -9.37 29.32
CA ARG A 122 -3.68 -7.95 29.64
C ARG A 122 -3.96 -7.10 28.42
N THR A 123 -4.51 -5.92 28.61
CA THR A 123 -4.85 -5.01 27.48
C THR A 123 -3.63 -4.67 26.63
N LEU A 124 -2.45 -4.48 27.24
CA LEU A 124 -1.22 -4.29 26.46
C LEU A 124 -0.86 -5.55 25.64
N GLY A 125 -0.99 -6.74 26.24
CA GLY A 125 -0.78 -8.00 25.53
C GLY A 125 -1.76 -8.20 24.37
N LEU A 126 -3.01 -7.79 24.54
CA LEU A 126 -4.01 -7.77 23.46
C LEU A 126 -3.59 -6.85 22.30
N GLY A 127 -2.99 -5.68 22.61
CA GLY A 127 -2.40 -4.82 21.57
C GLY A 127 -1.30 -5.52 20.77
N TYR A 128 -0.43 -6.28 21.44
CA TYR A 128 0.59 -7.10 20.77
C TYR A 128 -0.02 -8.27 20.00
N ALA A 129 -1.08 -8.91 20.51
CA ALA A 129 -1.78 -9.95 19.78
C ALA A 129 -2.32 -9.44 18.44
N ILE A 130 -2.90 -8.25 18.44
CA ILE A 130 -3.40 -7.57 17.23
C ILE A 130 -2.24 -7.25 16.28
N ALA A 131 -1.15 -6.69 16.81
CA ALA A 131 0.02 -6.32 16.01
C ALA A 131 0.68 -7.53 15.33
N PHE A 132 0.88 -8.62 16.07
CA PHE A 132 1.46 -9.84 15.51
C PHE A 132 0.50 -10.57 14.57
N SER A 133 -0.82 -10.49 14.80
CA SER A 133 -1.80 -11.03 13.85
C SER A 133 -1.69 -10.38 12.49
N ASP A 134 -1.65 -9.04 12.46
CA ASP A 134 -1.50 -8.29 11.21
C ASP A 134 -0.13 -8.58 10.55
N LEU A 135 0.95 -8.63 11.35
CA LEU A 135 2.31 -8.91 10.88
C LEU A 135 2.43 -10.27 10.18
N ILE A 136 1.85 -11.34 10.77
CA ILE A 136 1.94 -12.71 10.21
C ILE A 136 1.15 -12.81 8.90
N ILE A 137 0.01 -12.11 8.79
CA ILE A 137 -0.84 -12.16 7.59
C ILE A 137 -0.33 -11.20 6.50
N ALA A 138 0.41 -10.15 6.88
CA ALA A 138 0.83 -9.07 5.98
C ALA A 138 1.54 -9.53 4.70
N PRO A 139 2.54 -10.40 4.72
CA PRO A 139 3.27 -10.77 3.51
C PRO A 139 2.41 -11.45 2.43
N PHE A 140 1.24 -11.97 2.80
CA PHE A 140 0.35 -12.74 1.93
C PHE A 140 -0.90 -11.96 1.50
N THR A 141 -1.08 -10.72 1.96
CA THR A 141 -2.31 -9.96 1.69
C THR A 141 -1.96 -8.55 1.20
N PRO A 142 -1.98 -8.31 -0.12
CA PRO A 142 -1.52 -7.06 -0.73
C PRO A 142 -2.51 -5.91 -0.56
N SER A 143 -3.64 -6.17 0.07
CA SER A 143 -4.62 -5.16 0.43
C SER A 143 -4.68 -5.03 1.94
N ASN A 144 -4.14 -3.95 2.46
CA ASN A 144 -4.26 -3.64 3.88
C ASN A 144 -5.74 -3.43 4.30
N THR A 145 -6.61 -3.05 3.37
CA THR A 145 -8.05 -3.00 3.60
C THR A 145 -8.61 -4.41 3.83
N ALA A 146 -8.32 -5.36 2.94
CA ALA A 146 -8.77 -6.75 3.10
C ALA A 146 -8.16 -7.40 4.35
N ARG A 147 -6.88 -7.17 4.62
CA ARG A 147 -6.18 -7.71 5.79
C ARG A 147 -6.71 -7.12 7.09
N SER A 148 -6.61 -5.81 7.26
CA SER A 148 -6.94 -5.14 8.51
C SER A 148 -8.44 -4.94 8.69
N ALA A 149 -9.12 -4.34 7.72
CA ALA A 149 -10.56 -4.08 7.83
C ALA A 149 -11.42 -5.33 7.53
N GLY A 150 -10.94 -6.24 6.67
CA GLY A 150 -11.68 -7.45 6.29
C GLY A 150 -11.44 -8.65 7.21
N THR A 151 -10.24 -8.80 7.79
CA THR A 151 -9.89 -9.97 8.62
C THR A 151 -9.74 -9.62 10.09
N ILE A 152 -8.95 -8.61 10.44
CA ILE A 152 -8.65 -8.26 11.84
C ILE A 152 -9.83 -7.53 12.48
N PHE A 153 -10.35 -6.48 11.84
CA PHE A 153 -11.44 -5.67 12.38
C PHE A 153 -12.71 -6.47 12.77
N PRO A 154 -13.22 -7.42 11.96
CA PRO A 154 -14.39 -8.23 12.34
C PRO A 154 -14.18 -9.05 13.63
N ILE A 155 -12.93 -9.40 13.95
CA ILE A 155 -12.59 -10.12 15.17
C ILE A 155 -12.58 -9.14 16.35
N ILE A 156 -11.78 -8.07 16.23
CA ILE A 156 -11.50 -7.16 17.35
C ILE A 156 -12.70 -6.26 17.70
N ARG A 157 -13.62 -5.99 16.76
CA ARG A 157 -14.80 -5.16 17.02
C ARG A 157 -15.75 -5.73 18.06
N ASN A 158 -15.69 -7.04 18.32
CA ASN A 158 -16.52 -7.71 19.31
C ASN A 158 -15.95 -7.58 20.73
N ILE A 159 -14.66 -7.30 20.87
CA ILE A 159 -13.94 -7.25 22.14
C ILE A 159 -14.41 -6.09 23.03
N PRO A 160 -14.59 -4.85 22.56
CA PRO A 160 -15.00 -3.74 23.39
C PRO A 160 -16.32 -3.98 24.13
N GLY A 161 -17.28 -4.64 23.47
CA GLY A 161 -18.60 -4.96 24.05
C GLY A 161 -18.54 -5.83 25.31
N ILE A 162 -17.50 -6.70 25.42
CA ILE A 162 -17.30 -7.55 26.61
C ILE A 162 -17.10 -6.69 27.88
N TYR A 163 -16.56 -5.48 27.70
CA TYR A 163 -16.24 -4.54 28.80
C TYR A 163 -17.20 -3.34 28.86
N GLY A 164 -18.34 -3.40 28.16
CA GLY A 164 -19.24 -2.26 28.06
C GLY A 164 -18.57 -1.00 27.48
N SER A 165 -17.57 -1.19 26.60
CA SER A 165 -16.96 -0.12 25.83
C SER A 165 -17.72 0.03 24.51
N ALA A 166 -18.29 1.20 24.30
CA ALA A 166 -19.04 1.55 23.09
C ALA A 166 -18.46 2.82 22.46
N PRO A 167 -18.75 3.10 21.19
CA PRO A 167 -18.40 4.37 20.57
C PRO A 167 -18.93 5.57 21.39
N GLY A 168 -18.17 6.65 21.46
CA GLY A 168 -18.48 7.82 22.26
C GLY A 168 -17.90 7.77 23.66
N GLU A 169 -18.70 8.03 24.70
CA GLU A 169 -18.23 8.28 26.07
C GLU A 169 -17.44 7.13 26.68
N THR A 170 -17.79 5.89 26.40
CA THR A 170 -17.11 4.70 26.96
C THR A 170 -16.02 4.13 26.08
N SER A 171 -15.72 4.77 24.95
CA SER A 171 -14.74 4.28 23.98
C SER A 171 -13.34 4.10 24.59
N ARG A 172 -13.00 4.96 25.55
CA ARG A 172 -11.69 4.94 26.25
C ARG A 172 -11.52 3.75 27.21
N LYS A 173 -12.58 3.05 27.56
CA LYS A 173 -12.44 1.84 28.39
C LYS A 173 -11.42 0.88 27.80
N ILE A 174 -11.62 0.49 26.52
CA ILE A 174 -10.67 -0.37 25.80
C ILE A 174 -10.77 -0.21 24.28
N GLY A 175 -11.95 0.13 23.74
CA GLY A 175 -12.23 0.12 22.31
C GLY A 175 -11.33 1.05 21.51
N ALA A 176 -11.13 2.28 21.97
CA ALA A 176 -10.28 3.26 21.30
C ALA A 176 -8.83 2.78 21.17
N TYR A 177 -8.27 2.16 22.22
CA TYR A 177 -6.94 1.57 22.20
C TYR A 177 -6.82 0.45 21.17
N ILE A 178 -7.78 -0.48 21.16
CA ILE A 178 -7.81 -1.63 20.23
C ILE A 178 -7.87 -1.13 18.78
N MET A 179 -8.80 -0.22 18.49
CA MET A 179 -9.03 0.26 17.13
C MET A 179 -7.83 1.05 16.61
N TRP A 180 -7.26 1.94 17.44
CA TRP A 180 -6.08 2.68 17.02
C TRP A 180 -4.84 1.79 16.87
N THR A 181 -4.66 0.81 17.76
CA THR A 181 -3.54 -0.15 17.63
C THR A 181 -3.62 -0.93 16.33
N ALA A 182 -4.78 -1.45 15.98
CA ALA A 182 -4.96 -2.20 14.74
C ALA A 182 -4.71 -1.31 13.50
N PHE A 183 -5.23 -0.08 13.50
CA PHE A 183 -5.05 0.86 12.40
C PHE A 183 -3.58 1.28 12.24
N ALA A 184 -2.92 1.68 13.31
CA ALA A 184 -1.52 2.11 13.25
C ALA A 184 -0.58 0.94 12.90
N THR A 185 -0.86 -0.27 13.40
CA THR A 185 -0.10 -1.47 13.07
C THR A 185 -0.17 -1.80 11.58
N THR A 186 -1.37 -1.79 10.99
CA THR A 186 -1.49 -2.12 9.57
C THR A 186 -0.76 -1.12 8.67
N CYS A 187 -0.58 0.13 9.09
CA CYS A 187 0.25 1.08 8.38
C CYS A 187 1.74 0.70 8.40
N VAL A 188 2.26 0.22 9.55
CA VAL A 188 3.65 -0.24 9.66
C VAL A 188 3.87 -1.53 8.87
N THR A 189 3.03 -2.55 9.06
CA THR A 189 3.16 -3.84 8.37
C THR A 189 3.01 -3.71 6.86
N SER A 190 2.26 -2.69 6.39
CA SER A 190 2.15 -2.35 4.97
C SER A 190 3.47 -1.90 4.35
N SER A 191 4.43 -1.38 5.12
CA SER A 191 5.78 -1.06 4.65
C SER A 191 6.77 -2.20 4.82
N MET A 192 6.50 -3.18 5.72
CA MET A 192 7.47 -4.24 6.03
C MET A 192 7.71 -5.21 4.87
N PHE A 193 6.67 -5.53 4.13
CA PHE A 193 6.76 -6.51 3.05
C PHE A 193 6.32 -5.87 1.73
N ILE A 194 7.05 -6.18 0.68
CA ILE A 194 6.72 -5.68 -0.66
C ILE A 194 5.30 -6.09 -1.08
N THR A 195 4.88 -7.30 -0.69
CA THR A 195 3.58 -7.90 -1.00
C THR A 195 2.46 -7.52 -0.03
N SER A 196 2.72 -6.70 1.00
CA SER A 196 1.72 -6.35 2.01
C SER A 196 0.81 -5.19 1.62
N LEU A 197 1.16 -4.48 0.55
CA LEU A 197 0.41 -3.35 0.03
C LEU A 197 0.57 -3.27 -1.49
N ALA A 198 -0.52 -3.27 -2.26
CA ALA A 198 -0.45 -3.20 -3.71
C ALA A 198 0.30 -1.96 -4.25
N PRO A 199 0.16 -0.76 -3.68
CA PRO A 199 0.99 0.40 -4.03
C PRO A 199 2.50 0.20 -3.91
N ASN A 200 3.00 -0.71 -3.05
CA ASN A 200 4.43 -1.01 -2.99
C ASN A 200 4.93 -1.64 -4.30
N LEU A 201 4.18 -2.59 -4.82
CA LEU A 201 4.49 -3.25 -6.08
C LEU A 201 4.43 -2.26 -7.25
N LEU A 202 3.43 -1.36 -7.25
CA LEU A 202 3.39 -0.26 -8.23
C LEU A 202 4.62 0.66 -8.10
N ALA A 203 5.00 1.01 -6.89
CA ALA A 203 6.17 1.84 -6.66
C ALA A 203 7.45 1.23 -7.22
N LEU A 204 7.63 -0.09 -7.08
CA LEU A 204 8.79 -0.78 -7.68
C LEU A 204 8.83 -0.64 -9.19
N GLU A 205 7.68 -0.81 -9.85
CA GLU A 205 7.60 -0.65 -11.29
C GLU A 205 7.92 0.78 -11.70
N LEU A 206 7.39 1.78 -10.98
CA LEU A 206 7.68 3.19 -11.22
C LEU A 206 9.15 3.52 -10.97
N VAL A 207 9.75 2.97 -9.91
CA VAL A 207 11.19 3.12 -9.62
C VAL A 207 12.03 2.53 -10.76
N ASN A 208 11.69 1.33 -11.22
CA ASN A 208 12.40 0.70 -12.34
C ASN A 208 12.27 1.53 -13.63
N LYS A 209 11.06 2.02 -13.94
CA LYS A 209 10.83 2.86 -15.14
C LYS A 209 11.55 4.20 -15.07
N THR A 210 11.59 4.83 -13.89
CA THR A 210 12.12 6.19 -13.71
C THR A 210 13.63 6.21 -13.50
N ALA A 211 14.15 5.33 -12.62
CA ALA A 211 15.54 5.34 -12.19
C ALA A 211 16.36 4.11 -12.66
N LYS A 212 15.73 3.15 -13.38
CA LYS A 212 16.34 1.89 -13.83
C LYS A 212 16.90 1.05 -12.67
N ILE A 213 16.28 1.12 -11.51
CA ILE A 213 16.65 0.37 -10.32
C ILE A 213 15.61 -0.75 -10.11
N SER A 214 16.10 -1.97 -10.00
CA SER A 214 15.31 -3.12 -9.57
C SER A 214 15.54 -3.38 -8.09
N ILE A 215 14.47 -3.66 -7.35
CA ILE A 215 14.49 -3.96 -5.93
C ILE A 215 13.81 -5.33 -5.76
N SER A 216 14.55 -6.30 -5.23
CA SER A 216 14.03 -7.64 -4.94
C SER A 216 13.18 -7.66 -3.67
N TRP A 217 12.41 -8.75 -3.47
CA TRP A 217 11.62 -8.95 -2.26
C TRP A 217 12.51 -8.95 -1.00
N THR A 218 13.66 -9.61 -1.08
CA THR A 218 14.63 -9.68 0.04
C THR A 218 15.28 -8.33 0.33
N GLU A 219 15.68 -7.59 -0.69
CA GLU A 219 16.25 -6.24 -0.51
C GLU A 219 15.26 -5.30 0.16
N TRP A 220 13.98 -5.36 -0.25
CA TRP A 220 12.91 -4.61 0.42
C TRP A 220 12.78 -5.00 1.89
N PHE A 221 12.63 -6.30 2.17
CA PHE A 221 12.43 -6.79 3.53
C PHE A 221 13.60 -6.46 4.44
N VAL A 222 14.83 -6.77 4.01
CA VAL A 222 16.06 -6.48 4.77
C VAL A 222 16.23 -4.98 4.99
N GLY A 223 15.96 -4.17 3.97
CA GLY A 223 16.11 -2.72 4.06
C GLY A 223 15.15 -2.04 5.04
N PHE A 224 13.92 -2.57 5.20
CA PHE A 224 12.96 -2.04 6.18
C PHE A 224 13.05 -2.71 7.56
N LEU A 225 13.75 -3.84 7.68
CA LEU A 225 13.73 -4.69 8.88
C LEU A 225 14.05 -3.95 10.18
N PRO A 226 15.10 -3.12 10.30
CA PRO A 226 15.40 -2.41 11.55
C PRO A 226 14.27 -1.43 11.94
N VAL A 227 13.76 -0.68 10.99
CA VAL A 227 12.63 0.25 11.19
C VAL A 227 11.38 -0.52 11.61
N GLY A 228 11.08 -1.61 10.90
CA GLY A 228 9.92 -2.45 11.16
C GLY A 228 9.95 -3.10 12.54
N ILE A 229 11.09 -3.67 12.95
CA ILE A 229 11.26 -4.28 14.28
C ILE A 229 11.03 -3.23 15.37
N ILE A 230 11.64 -2.05 15.26
CA ILE A 230 11.47 -0.98 16.26
C ILE A 230 9.99 -0.58 16.33
N LEU A 231 9.38 -0.27 15.18
CA LEU A 231 8.00 0.20 15.18
C LEU A 231 7.02 -0.86 15.71
N ILE A 232 7.08 -2.11 15.25
CA ILE A 232 6.16 -3.18 15.71
C ILE A 232 6.36 -3.48 17.20
N SER A 233 7.60 -3.48 17.69
CA SER A 233 7.89 -3.78 19.09
C SER A 233 7.43 -2.66 20.02
N VAL A 234 7.53 -1.41 19.61
CA VAL A 234 7.26 -0.26 20.47
C VAL A 234 5.83 0.26 20.32
N LEU A 235 5.19 0.07 19.17
CA LEU A 235 3.91 0.67 18.80
C LEU A 235 2.76 0.38 19.80
N PRO A 236 2.42 -0.88 20.15
CA PRO A 236 1.34 -1.13 21.10
C PRO A 236 1.60 -0.49 22.48
N TYR A 237 2.86 -0.46 22.90
CA TYR A 237 3.27 0.18 24.15
C TYR A 237 3.17 1.71 24.08
N LEU A 238 3.60 2.33 22.99
CA LEU A 238 3.47 3.78 22.81
C LEU A 238 2.01 4.21 22.80
N ILE A 239 1.14 3.47 22.09
CA ILE A 239 -0.30 3.75 22.10
C ILE A 239 -0.85 3.60 23.52
N TYR A 240 -0.45 2.56 24.24
CA TYR A 240 -0.85 2.34 25.63
C TYR A 240 -0.44 3.47 26.56
N LYS A 241 0.65 4.19 26.26
CA LYS A 241 1.14 5.35 27.03
C LYS A 241 0.53 6.66 26.58
N ILE A 242 0.47 6.91 25.28
CA ILE A 242 0.01 8.18 24.70
C ILE A 242 -1.52 8.26 24.73
N TYR A 243 -2.20 7.14 24.47
CA TYR A 243 -3.66 7.03 24.41
C TYR A 243 -4.16 5.86 25.26
N PRO A 244 -3.96 5.93 26.62
CA PRO A 244 -4.14 4.80 27.51
C PRO A 244 -5.60 4.32 27.57
N PRO A 245 -5.83 2.98 27.56
CA PRO A 245 -7.13 2.43 27.91
C PRO A 245 -7.34 2.52 29.43
N GLU A 246 -8.60 2.64 29.86
CA GLU A 246 -8.96 2.63 31.28
C GLU A 246 -8.81 1.20 31.86
N ILE A 247 -9.25 0.20 31.10
CA ILE A 247 -9.18 -1.22 31.47
C ILE A 247 -7.79 -1.75 31.14
N LYS A 248 -7.11 -2.28 32.15
CA LYS A 248 -5.73 -2.79 32.04
C LYS A 248 -5.67 -4.33 31.98
N SER A 249 -6.70 -5.01 32.47
CA SER A 249 -6.85 -6.47 32.43
C SER A 249 -7.92 -6.85 31.42
N SER A 250 -7.69 -7.87 30.63
CA SER A 250 -8.57 -8.33 29.55
C SER A 250 -8.70 -9.87 29.56
N GLY A 251 -8.76 -10.48 30.72
CA GLY A 251 -8.84 -11.94 30.89
C GLY A 251 -10.10 -12.57 30.25
N GLU A 252 -11.23 -11.84 30.23
CA GLU A 252 -12.47 -12.28 29.58
C GLU A 252 -12.30 -12.43 28.07
N VAL A 253 -11.44 -11.61 27.46
CA VAL A 253 -11.11 -11.71 26.02
C VAL A 253 -10.40 -13.01 25.72
N GLN A 254 -9.50 -13.46 26.61
CA GLN A 254 -8.84 -14.76 26.47
C GLN A 254 -9.86 -15.89 26.43
N SER A 255 -10.81 -15.92 27.39
CA SER A 255 -11.87 -16.92 27.47
C SER A 255 -12.79 -16.87 26.26
N TRP A 256 -13.11 -15.66 25.77
CA TRP A 256 -13.86 -15.46 24.53
C TRP A 256 -13.12 -16.02 23.31
N ALA A 257 -11.82 -15.77 23.20
CA ALA A 257 -11.02 -16.30 22.09
C ALA A 257 -10.97 -17.83 22.10
N THR A 258 -10.81 -18.46 23.27
CA THR A 258 -10.90 -19.92 23.44
C THR A 258 -12.23 -20.46 22.96
N GLN A 259 -13.36 -19.80 23.31
CA GLN A 259 -14.68 -20.20 22.86
C GLN A 259 -14.84 -20.07 21.34
N GLU A 260 -14.36 -18.97 20.73
CA GLU A 260 -14.40 -18.79 19.27
C GLU A 260 -13.53 -19.82 18.55
N LEU A 261 -12.35 -20.16 19.08
CA LEU A 261 -11.52 -21.25 18.56
C LEU A 261 -12.24 -22.60 18.67
N GLY A 262 -12.93 -22.86 19.78
CA GLY A 262 -13.75 -24.06 19.97
C GLY A 262 -14.84 -24.18 18.89
N LYS A 263 -15.49 -23.07 18.53
CA LYS A 263 -16.48 -23.04 17.43
C LYS A 263 -15.87 -23.32 16.05
N MET A 264 -14.61 -22.94 15.84
CA MET A 264 -13.89 -23.26 14.60
C MET A 264 -13.50 -24.75 14.50
N GLY A 265 -13.49 -25.47 15.63
CA GLY A 265 -13.11 -26.86 15.69
C GLY A 265 -11.60 -27.11 15.48
N LYS A 266 -11.22 -28.36 15.20
CA LYS A 266 -9.84 -28.76 14.97
C LYS A 266 -9.25 -28.07 13.72
N PHE A 267 -7.93 -27.96 13.69
CA PHE A 267 -7.17 -27.47 12.53
C PHE A 267 -7.48 -28.34 11.31
N THR A 268 -7.99 -27.74 10.25
CA THR A 268 -8.47 -28.46 9.07
C THR A 268 -7.34 -28.77 8.09
N ARG A 269 -7.54 -29.79 7.22
CA ARG A 269 -6.58 -30.09 6.14
C ARG A 269 -6.39 -28.87 5.21
N LYS A 270 -7.45 -28.10 4.93
CA LYS A 270 -7.37 -26.90 4.07
C LYS A 270 -6.52 -25.81 4.70
N GLU A 271 -6.67 -25.57 6.02
CA GLU A 271 -5.83 -24.64 6.76
C GLU A 271 -4.36 -25.05 6.74
N LEU A 272 -4.07 -26.36 6.93
CA LEU A 272 -2.70 -26.90 6.88
C LEU A 272 -2.08 -26.68 5.51
N VAL A 273 -2.78 -27.06 4.45
CA VAL A 273 -2.27 -26.89 3.08
C VAL A 273 -2.03 -25.42 2.78
N MET A 274 -2.95 -24.52 3.15
CA MET A 274 -2.77 -23.08 2.95
C MET A 274 -1.56 -22.54 3.73
N ALA A 275 -1.36 -22.98 4.97
CA ALA A 275 -0.18 -22.62 5.75
C ALA A 275 1.13 -23.10 5.10
N LEU A 276 1.16 -24.32 4.59
CA LEU A 276 2.32 -24.86 3.88
C LEU A 276 2.60 -24.10 2.57
N LEU A 277 1.56 -23.75 1.82
CA LEU A 277 1.70 -22.94 0.60
C LEU A 277 2.21 -21.50 0.92
N ALA A 278 1.78 -20.93 2.02
CA ALA A 278 2.29 -19.65 2.49
C ALA A 278 3.77 -19.72 2.87
N ILE A 279 4.18 -20.75 3.61
CA ILE A 279 5.58 -21.00 3.97
C ILE A 279 6.41 -21.21 2.69
N LEU A 280 5.93 -22.00 1.74
CA LEU A 280 6.58 -22.24 0.45
C LEU A 280 6.80 -20.91 -0.30
N ALA A 281 5.76 -20.07 -0.40
CA ALA A 281 5.87 -18.77 -1.05
C ALA A 281 6.92 -17.88 -0.39
N LEU A 282 6.89 -17.73 0.94
CA LEU A 282 7.89 -16.94 1.67
C LEU A 282 9.31 -17.47 1.47
N THR A 283 9.49 -18.79 1.56
CA THR A 283 10.80 -19.41 1.38
C THR A 283 11.35 -19.11 -0.02
N LEU A 284 10.52 -19.25 -1.06
CA LEU A 284 10.92 -18.96 -2.42
C LEU A 284 11.14 -17.46 -2.68
N TRP A 285 10.36 -16.57 -2.07
CA TRP A 285 10.57 -15.12 -2.20
C TRP A 285 11.85 -14.65 -1.50
N ILE A 286 12.18 -15.22 -0.34
CA ILE A 286 13.37 -14.84 0.45
C ILE A 286 14.64 -15.46 -0.13
N PHE A 287 14.61 -16.76 -0.45
CA PHE A 287 15.81 -17.52 -0.79
C PHE A 287 15.87 -17.98 -2.25
N GLY A 288 14.74 -17.96 -2.96
CA GLY A 288 14.62 -18.47 -4.32
C GLY A 288 14.84 -17.45 -5.43
N GLY A 289 15.14 -16.19 -5.12
CA GLY A 289 15.19 -15.09 -6.10
C GLY A 289 16.22 -15.27 -7.24
N SER A 290 17.22 -16.12 -7.06
CA SER A 290 18.18 -16.52 -8.11
C SER A 290 17.70 -17.68 -8.98
N ILE A 291 16.63 -18.38 -8.58
CA ILE A 291 16.12 -19.62 -9.20
C ILE A 291 14.79 -19.35 -9.90
N VAL A 292 13.91 -18.58 -9.25
CA VAL A 292 12.53 -18.37 -9.71
C VAL A 292 12.09 -16.95 -9.45
N ASP A 293 11.42 -16.34 -10.44
CA ASP A 293 10.83 -15.00 -10.32
C ASP A 293 9.64 -14.99 -9.34
N ALA A 294 9.47 -13.88 -8.61
CA ALA A 294 8.43 -13.74 -7.59
C ALA A 294 7.01 -13.95 -8.15
N THR A 295 6.76 -13.54 -9.39
CA THR A 295 5.48 -13.72 -10.08
C THR A 295 5.23 -15.19 -10.40
N THR A 296 6.29 -15.91 -10.81
CA THR A 296 6.23 -17.35 -11.05
C THR A 296 5.87 -18.10 -9.77
N VAL A 297 6.47 -17.73 -8.63
CA VAL A 297 6.11 -18.29 -7.31
C VAL A 297 4.63 -18.09 -7.03
N ALA A 298 4.10 -16.88 -7.23
CA ALA A 298 2.68 -16.61 -7.05
C ALA A 298 1.80 -17.48 -7.96
N GLY A 299 2.16 -17.61 -9.24
CA GLY A 299 1.44 -18.47 -10.20
C GLY A 299 1.43 -19.94 -9.80
N VAL A 300 2.58 -20.48 -9.33
CA VAL A 300 2.69 -21.87 -8.83
C VAL A 300 1.78 -22.07 -7.62
N VAL A 301 1.79 -21.17 -6.66
CA VAL A 301 0.96 -21.29 -5.47
C VAL A 301 -0.53 -21.21 -5.80
N ILE A 302 -0.96 -20.33 -6.71
CA ILE A 302 -2.35 -20.28 -7.18
C ILE A 302 -2.74 -21.62 -7.82
N SER A 303 -1.87 -22.17 -8.67
CA SER A 303 -2.10 -23.47 -9.30
C SER A 303 -2.27 -24.56 -8.26
N LEU A 304 -1.42 -24.59 -7.24
CA LEU A 304 -1.52 -25.55 -6.13
C LEU A 304 -2.78 -25.34 -5.29
N MET A 305 -3.22 -24.09 -5.08
CA MET A 305 -4.48 -23.80 -4.38
C MET A 305 -5.70 -24.34 -5.15
N VAL A 306 -5.69 -24.30 -6.48
CA VAL A 306 -6.74 -24.88 -7.32
C VAL A 306 -6.68 -26.40 -7.27
N ILE A 307 -5.51 -26.99 -7.48
CA ILE A 307 -5.30 -28.46 -7.48
C ILE A 307 -5.69 -29.07 -6.12
N THR A 308 -5.38 -28.40 -5.02
CA THR A 308 -5.69 -28.89 -3.67
C THR A 308 -7.14 -28.56 -3.21
N GLY A 309 -7.90 -27.86 -4.03
CA GLY A 309 -9.29 -27.49 -3.74
C GLY A 309 -9.47 -26.46 -2.61
N ILE A 310 -8.44 -25.66 -2.35
CA ILE A 310 -8.55 -24.47 -1.45
C ILE A 310 -9.46 -23.43 -2.11
N VAL A 311 -9.22 -23.15 -3.42
CA VAL A 311 -10.04 -22.31 -4.25
C VAL A 311 -10.45 -23.06 -5.52
N THR A 312 -11.61 -22.71 -6.07
CA THR A 312 -12.04 -23.19 -7.38
C THR A 312 -11.64 -22.18 -8.46
N TRP A 313 -11.66 -22.58 -9.73
CA TRP A 313 -11.47 -21.66 -10.83
C TRP A 313 -12.55 -20.56 -10.86
N ASP A 314 -13.80 -20.90 -10.53
CA ASP A 314 -14.90 -19.94 -10.42
C ASP A 314 -14.67 -18.91 -9.31
N ASP A 315 -14.02 -19.29 -8.21
CA ASP A 315 -13.63 -18.36 -7.15
C ASP A 315 -12.64 -17.32 -7.68
N ILE A 316 -11.69 -17.75 -8.50
CA ILE A 316 -10.72 -16.86 -9.15
C ILE A 316 -11.43 -15.93 -10.12
N LEU A 317 -12.29 -16.46 -10.99
CA LEU A 317 -13.05 -15.66 -11.97
C LEU A 317 -13.99 -14.66 -11.29
N SER A 318 -14.61 -15.03 -10.18
CA SER A 318 -15.55 -14.19 -9.44
C SER A 318 -14.88 -13.17 -8.54
N ASN A 319 -13.55 -13.20 -8.36
CA ASN A 319 -12.82 -12.21 -7.55
C ASN A 319 -12.71 -10.87 -8.28
N LYS A 320 -13.81 -10.13 -8.32
CA LYS A 320 -13.91 -8.82 -8.99
C LYS A 320 -12.84 -7.82 -8.51
N ALA A 321 -12.45 -7.89 -7.23
CA ALA A 321 -11.43 -6.99 -6.68
C ALA A 321 -10.07 -7.23 -7.35
N ALA A 322 -9.64 -8.49 -7.49
CA ALA A 322 -8.39 -8.85 -8.13
C ALA A 322 -8.35 -8.44 -9.62
N TRP A 323 -9.41 -8.72 -10.38
CA TRP A 323 -9.51 -8.35 -11.78
C TRP A 323 -9.55 -6.83 -11.98
N ASN A 324 -10.30 -6.08 -11.17
CA ASN A 324 -10.29 -4.62 -11.19
C ASN A 324 -8.89 -4.06 -10.93
N VAL A 325 -8.19 -4.60 -9.95
CA VAL A 325 -6.83 -4.19 -9.61
C VAL A 325 -5.88 -4.52 -10.76
N LEU A 326 -5.97 -5.70 -11.37
CA LEU A 326 -5.15 -6.08 -12.53
C LEU A 326 -5.31 -5.07 -13.67
N VAL A 327 -6.55 -4.77 -14.09
CA VAL A 327 -6.81 -3.80 -15.17
C VAL A 327 -6.30 -2.42 -14.80
N TRP A 328 -6.59 -1.97 -13.60
CA TRP A 328 -6.18 -0.65 -13.13
C TRP A 328 -4.66 -0.48 -13.11
N PHE A 329 -3.93 -1.44 -12.51
CA PHE A 329 -2.46 -1.36 -12.48
C PHE A 329 -1.83 -1.49 -13.85
N ALA A 330 -2.33 -2.39 -14.71
CA ALA A 330 -1.83 -2.52 -16.07
C ALA A 330 -1.92 -1.19 -16.83
N THR A 331 -3.05 -0.51 -16.75
CA THR A 331 -3.26 0.77 -17.42
C THR A 331 -2.39 1.89 -16.83
N LEU A 332 -2.23 1.95 -15.50
CA LEU A 332 -1.37 2.93 -14.85
C LEU A 332 0.12 2.73 -15.19
N VAL A 333 0.58 1.48 -15.21
CA VAL A 333 1.96 1.16 -15.61
C VAL A 333 2.22 1.61 -17.06
N ALA A 334 1.29 1.35 -17.98
CA ALA A 334 1.38 1.83 -19.37
C ALA A 334 1.40 3.36 -19.44
N MET A 335 0.52 4.05 -18.69
CA MET A 335 0.46 5.50 -18.63
C MET A 335 1.75 6.13 -18.09
N ALA A 336 2.33 5.56 -17.01
CA ALA A 336 3.58 6.04 -16.44
C ALA A 336 4.79 5.81 -17.39
N ASP A 337 4.83 4.63 -18.05
CA ASP A 337 5.85 4.34 -19.07
C ASP A 337 5.77 5.31 -20.25
N GLY A 338 4.56 5.60 -20.72
CA GLY A 338 4.35 6.56 -21.79
C GLY A 338 4.80 7.97 -21.44
N LEU A 339 4.50 8.46 -20.23
CA LEU A 339 4.94 9.76 -19.74
C LEU A 339 6.48 9.88 -19.76
N ASN A 340 7.18 8.80 -19.43
CA ASN A 340 8.64 8.72 -19.50
C ASN A 340 9.12 8.69 -20.97
N LYS A 341 8.49 7.88 -21.83
CA LYS A 341 8.86 7.75 -23.25
C LYS A 341 8.71 9.05 -24.04
N VAL A 342 7.66 9.83 -23.78
CA VAL A 342 7.48 11.13 -24.43
C VAL A 342 8.45 12.21 -23.90
N GLY A 343 9.29 11.91 -22.91
CA GLY A 343 10.34 12.79 -22.39
C GLY A 343 9.88 13.79 -21.33
N PHE A 344 8.63 13.75 -20.90
CA PHE A 344 8.11 14.69 -19.89
C PHE A 344 8.83 14.54 -18.56
N VAL A 345 9.05 13.32 -18.07
CA VAL A 345 9.75 13.06 -16.79
C VAL A 345 11.16 13.62 -16.81
N THR A 346 11.90 13.43 -17.91
CA THR A 346 13.28 13.94 -18.05
C THR A 346 13.31 15.47 -18.08
N TRP A 347 12.37 16.10 -18.80
CA TRP A 347 12.26 17.56 -18.85
C TRP A 347 11.92 18.14 -17.47
N PHE A 348 10.93 17.57 -16.81
CA PHE A 348 10.52 18.00 -15.47
C PHE A 348 11.67 17.85 -14.45
N ALA A 349 12.35 16.70 -14.45
CA ALA A 349 13.46 16.43 -13.55
C ALA A 349 14.61 17.44 -13.73
N LYS A 350 14.98 17.80 -14.98
CA LYS A 350 15.97 18.85 -15.25
C LYS A 350 15.54 20.21 -14.71
N SER A 351 14.28 20.58 -14.90
CA SER A 351 13.74 21.85 -14.41
C SER A 351 13.70 21.90 -12.87
N ALA A 352 13.30 20.81 -12.23
CA ALA A 352 13.24 20.72 -10.78
C ALA A 352 14.62 20.66 -10.11
N SER A 353 15.58 19.94 -10.68
CA SER A 353 16.94 19.81 -10.11
C SER A 353 17.69 21.13 -10.10
N ALA A 354 17.42 22.04 -11.04
CA ALA A 354 18.00 23.37 -11.07
C ALA A 354 17.64 24.22 -9.82
N LEU A 355 16.50 23.92 -9.19
CA LEU A 355 16.06 24.59 -7.95
C LEU A 355 16.70 24.01 -6.68
N LEU A 356 17.37 22.87 -6.78
CA LEU A 356 17.94 22.12 -5.64
C LEU A 356 19.45 22.31 -5.48
N THR A 357 20.03 23.33 -6.13
CA THR A 357 21.47 23.62 -6.08
C THR A 357 21.86 24.27 -4.75
N GLY A 358 23.08 23.94 -4.26
CA GLY A 358 23.68 24.62 -3.09
C GLY A 358 23.40 23.96 -1.73
N MET A 359 22.59 22.89 -1.66
CA MET A 359 22.36 22.11 -0.43
C MET A 359 23.12 20.78 -0.48
N SER A 360 23.43 20.19 0.69
CA SER A 360 24.05 18.85 0.70
C SER A 360 23.09 17.78 0.15
N PRO A 361 23.60 16.78 -0.59
CA PRO A 361 22.76 15.72 -1.19
C PRO A 361 21.88 14.99 -0.16
N ILE A 362 22.40 14.73 1.03
CA ILE A 362 21.64 14.08 2.11
C ILE A 362 20.47 14.96 2.59
N VAL A 363 20.68 16.26 2.74
CA VAL A 363 19.63 17.20 3.13
C VAL A 363 18.54 17.27 2.07
N ILE A 364 18.91 17.32 0.79
CA ILE A 364 17.95 17.29 -0.32
C ILE A 364 17.15 15.98 -0.29
N MET A 365 17.84 14.85 -0.19
CA MET A 365 17.21 13.53 -0.14
C MET A 365 16.19 13.44 0.99
N VAL A 366 16.57 13.79 2.21
CA VAL A 366 15.70 13.78 3.40
C VAL A 366 14.53 14.74 3.21
N SER A 367 14.76 15.95 2.72
CA SER A 367 13.71 16.95 2.47
C SER A 367 12.68 16.45 1.45
N LEU A 368 13.13 15.82 0.37
CA LEU A 368 12.24 15.24 -0.65
C LEU A 368 11.40 14.07 -0.08
N VAL A 369 11.97 13.24 0.80
CA VAL A 369 11.22 12.18 1.50
C VAL A 369 10.17 12.79 2.44
N VAL A 370 10.51 13.84 3.19
CA VAL A 370 9.57 14.56 4.06
C VAL A 370 8.45 15.19 3.24
N ILE A 371 8.77 15.86 2.13
CA ILE A 371 7.77 16.45 1.22
C ILE A 371 6.85 15.35 0.68
N PHE A 372 7.41 14.24 0.20
CA PHE A 372 6.64 13.10 -0.29
C PHE A 372 5.65 12.60 0.78
N PHE A 373 6.11 12.43 2.00
CA PHE A 373 5.28 11.98 3.12
C PHE A 373 4.15 12.98 3.44
N VAL A 374 4.48 14.27 3.56
CA VAL A 374 3.51 15.33 3.95
C VAL A 374 2.47 15.59 2.86
N VAL A 375 2.86 15.56 1.60
CA VAL A 375 1.94 15.75 0.46
C VAL A 375 0.83 14.69 0.45
N HIS A 376 1.01 13.55 1.14
CA HIS A 376 -0.04 12.54 1.26
C HIS A 376 -1.30 13.02 1.98
N TYR A 377 -1.25 14.07 2.78
CA TYR A 377 -2.47 14.71 3.32
C TYR A 377 -3.45 15.18 2.24
N MET A 378 -2.97 15.42 1.02
CA MET A 378 -3.82 15.82 -0.11
C MET A 378 -4.46 14.63 -0.86
N PHE A 379 -4.11 13.40 -0.50
CA PHE A 379 -4.55 12.20 -1.21
C PHE A 379 -5.38 11.28 -0.30
N ALA A 380 -6.53 10.85 -0.81
CA ALA A 380 -7.37 9.83 -0.16
C ALA A 380 -6.97 8.39 -0.55
N SER A 381 -5.94 8.22 -1.36
CA SER A 381 -5.49 6.93 -1.87
C SER A 381 -3.96 6.91 -2.00
N ILE A 382 -3.33 5.90 -1.37
CA ILE A 382 -1.88 5.66 -1.51
C ILE A 382 -1.52 5.41 -2.98
N THR A 383 -2.37 4.71 -3.74
CA THR A 383 -2.10 4.44 -5.15
C THR A 383 -2.13 5.70 -6.01
N ALA A 384 -3.10 6.58 -5.80
CA ALA A 384 -3.15 7.87 -6.50
C ALA A 384 -1.90 8.72 -6.17
N HIS A 385 -1.50 8.75 -4.90
CA HIS A 385 -0.30 9.44 -4.45
C HIS A 385 0.97 8.87 -5.12
N VAL A 386 1.20 7.55 -5.03
CA VAL A 386 2.41 6.94 -5.61
C VAL A 386 2.49 7.16 -7.11
N THR A 387 1.37 7.05 -7.82
CA THR A 387 1.33 7.24 -9.27
C THR A 387 1.65 8.67 -9.68
N ALA A 388 1.10 9.65 -8.97
CA ALA A 388 1.26 11.06 -9.31
C ALA A 388 2.60 11.64 -8.85
N VAL A 389 3.07 11.26 -7.67
CA VAL A 389 4.14 11.98 -6.96
C VAL A 389 5.49 11.25 -7.02
N LEU A 390 5.49 9.90 -6.92
CA LEU A 390 6.73 9.13 -6.86
C LEU A 390 7.65 9.34 -8.07
N PRO A 391 7.19 9.22 -9.32
CA PRO A 391 8.07 9.38 -10.49
C PRO A 391 8.69 10.78 -10.55
N VAL A 392 7.92 11.78 -10.16
CA VAL A 392 8.32 13.19 -10.20
C VAL A 392 9.42 13.49 -9.17
N ILE A 393 9.18 13.10 -7.91
CA ILE A 393 10.14 13.32 -6.83
C ILE A 393 11.40 12.47 -7.02
N LEU A 394 11.23 11.20 -7.42
CA LEU A 394 12.37 10.31 -7.69
C LEU A 394 13.25 10.83 -8.82
N ALA A 395 12.64 11.26 -9.94
CA ALA A 395 13.37 11.79 -11.07
C ALA A 395 14.12 13.08 -10.73
N ALA A 396 13.51 13.98 -9.95
CA ALA A 396 14.14 15.21 -9.50
C ALA A 396 15.36 14.94 -8.59
N GLY A 397 15.22 14.05 -7.61
CA GLY A 397 16.32 13.70 -6.71
C GLY A 397 17.41 12.88 -7.38
N ALA A 398 17.08 12.01 -8.34
CA ALA A 398 18.06 11.19 -9.05
C ALA A 398 19.03 12.00 -9.94
N LEU A 399 18.67 13.23 -10.30
CA LEU A 399 19.55 14.15 -11.05
C LEU A 399 20.48 14.99 -10.16
N VAL A 400 20.27 14.97 -8.85
CA VAL A 400 21.14 15.70 -7.91
C VAL A 400 22.41 14.89 -7.69
N PRO A 401 23.60 15.45 -8.03
CA PRO A 401 24.87 14.74 -7.82
C PRO A 401 25.08 14.37 -6.35
N GLY A 402 25.50 13.13 -6.10
CA GLY A 402 25.79 12.63 -4.75
C GLY A 402 24.58 12.09 -3.97
N ILE A 403 23.37 12.09 -4.53
CA ILE A 403 22.25 11.36 -3.93
C ILE A 403 22.39 9.87 -4.25
N PRO A 404 22.42 8.97 -3.23
CA PRO A 404 22.38 7.52 -3.43
C PRO A 404 20.97 7.10 -3.86
N VAL A 405 20.76 7.02 -5.19
CA VAL A 405 19.40 6.92 -5.78
C VAL A 405 18.64 5.68 -5.30
N LYS A 406 19.32 4.55 -5.06
CA LYS A 406 18.69 3.32 -4.52
C LYS A 406 18.17 3.54 -3.11
N VAL A 407 18.96 4.17 -2.24
CA VAL A 407 18.54 4.51 -0.87
C VAL A 407 17.35 5.48 -0.90
N PHE A 408 17.44 6.50 -1.74
CA PHE A 408 16.36 7.46 -1.91
C PHE A 408 15.05 6.79 -2.38
N ALA A 409 15.13 5.93 -3.39
CA ALA A 409 13.98 5.18 -3.88
C ALA A 409 13.35 4.29 -2.78
N LEU A 410 14.18 3.58 -2.00
CA LEU A 410 13.72 2.76 -0.88
C LEU A 410 13.02 3.58 0.20
N LEU A 411 13.56 4.74 0.59
CA LEU A 411 12.94 5.63 1.58
C LEU A 411 11.58 6.15 1.11
N LEU A 412 11.45 6.53 -0.16
CA LEU A 412 10.15 6.91 -0.75
C LEU A 412 9.16 5.74 -0.73
N CYS A 413 9.61 4.55 -1.13
CA CYS A 413 8.78 3.35 -1.14
C CYS A 413 8.32 2.94 0.26
N TYR A 414 9.19 2.97 1.25
CA TYR A 414 8.84 2.64 2.64
C TYR A 414 7.88 3.64 3.28
N SER A 415 7.84 4.88 2.79
CA SER A 415 6.88 5.88 3.25
C SER A 415 5.44 5.49 2.94
N LEU A 416 5.17 4.66 1.90
CA LEU A 416 3.83 4.37 1.39
C LEU A 416 2.89 3.73 2.43
N GLY A 417 3.37 2.75 3.19
CA GLY A 417 2.56 2.14 4.24
C GLY A 417 2.41 3.04 5.45
N ILE A 418 3.54 3.54 5.98
CA ILE A 418 3.56 4.30 7.23
C ILE A 418 2.85 5.66 7.13
N MET A 419 2.82 6.31 5.96
CA MET A 419 2.07 7.56 5.78
C MET A 419 0.55 7.36 5.83
N GLY A 420 0.06 6.12 5.70
CA GLY A 420 -1.37 5.80 5.83
C GLY A 420 -1.99 6.15 7.18
N VAL A 421 -1.18 6.35 8.23
CA VAL A 421 -1.65 6.66 9.59
C VAL A 421 -2.11 8.11 9.77
N ILE A 422 -1.70 9.04 8.88
CA ILE A 422 -1.79 10.49 9.12
C ILE A 422 -3.20 11.06 9.07
N SER A 423 -4.15 10.39 8.44
CA SER A 423 -5.53 10.90 8.34
C SER A 423 -6.55 9.76 8.25
N PRO A 424 -7.84 10.04 8.52
CA PRO A 424 -8.92 9.05 8.41
C PRO A 424 -9.12 8.47 7.01
N TYR A 425 -8.60 9.11 5.98
CA TYR A 425 -8.75 8.74 4.56
C TYR A 425 -7.42 8.40 3.87
N ALA A 426 -6.29 8.51 4.57
CA ALA A 426 -4.97 8.31 3.97
C ALA A 426 -4.75 6.89 3.42
N THR A 427 -5.44 5.90 3.94
CA THR A 427 -5.34 4.50 3.50
C THR A 427 -6.68 3.78 3.61
N GLY A 428 -6.86 2.70 2.86
CA GLY A 428 -8.14 2.00 2.76
C GLY A 428 -8.79 1.54 4.08
N PRO A 429 -8.05 1.04 5.10
CA PRO A 429 -8.63 0.72 6.41
C PRO A 429 -9.06 1.95 7.21
N GLY A 430 -8.48 3.13 6.95
CA GLY A 430 -8.77 4.35 7.71
C GLY A 430 -10.25 4.66 7.90
N PRO A 431 -11.07 4.70 6.83
CA PRO A 431 -12.50 4.94 6.94
C PRO A 431 -13.24 3.91 7.80
N VAL A 432 -12.80 2.65 7.83
CA VAL A 432 -13.43 1.59 8.63
C VAL A 432 -13.17 1.81 10.12
N TYR A 433 -11.91 2.06 10.49
CA TYR A 433 -11.55 2.33 11.88
C TYR A 433 -12.12 3.65 12.40
N PHE A 434 -12.07 4.70 11.58
CA PHE A 434 -12.70 5.98 11.90
C PHE A 434 -14.21 5.86 12.00
N GLY A 435 -14.85 5.18 11.04
CA GLY A 435 -16.30 4.94 10.99
C GLY A 435 -16.80 4.06 12.14
N SER A 436 -15.92 3.30 12.80
CA SER A 436 -16.27 2.52 14.00
C SER A 436 -16.69 3.41 15.19
N GLY A 437 -16.33 4.69 15.19
CA GLY A 437 -16.72 5.68 16.20
C GLY A 437 -15.99 5.57 17.54
N TYR A 438 -15.06 4.62 17.71
CA TYR A 438 -14.28 4.48 18.96
C TYR A 438 -13.21 5.56 19.13
N VAL A 439 -12.65 6.08 18.04
CA VAL A 439 -11.71 7.21 18.07
C VAL A 439 -12.42 8.41 17.48
N ASN A 440 -12.64 9.45 18.27
CA ASN A 440 -13.33 10.65 17.80
C ASN A 440 -12.46 11.39 16.76
N ARG A 441 -13.09 12.33 16.03
CA ARG A 441 -12.44 13.05 14.94
C ARG A 441 -11.17 13.79 15.37
N LYS A 442 -11.21 14.49 16.49
CA LYS A 442 -10.08 15.28 17.00
C LYS A 442 -8.91 14.35 17.34
N ASP A 443 -9.20 13.30 18.11
CA ASP A 443 -8.17 12.34 18.53
C ASP A 443 -7.57 11.61 17.34
N PHE A 444 -8.37 11.23 16.33
CA PHE A 444 -7.87 10.56 15.14
C PHE A 444 -6.83 11.41 14.39
N TRP A 445 -7.11 12.71 14.21
CA TRP A 445 -6.16 13.63 13.59
C TRP A 445 -4.91 13.86 14.46
N THR A 446 -5.10 14.03 15.76
CA THR A 446 -3.99 14.25 16.70
C THR A 446 -3.07 13.02 16.76
N LEU A 447 -3.64 11.84 16.91
CA LEU A 447 -2.89 10.59 16.92
C LEU A 447 -2.24 10.32 15.55
N GLY A 448 -2.95 10.60 14.45
CA GLY A 448 -2.41 10.50 13.10
C GLY A 448 -1.16 11.37 12.91
N LEU A 449 -1.20 12.62 13.39
CA LEU A 449 -0.04 13.50 13.35
C LEU A 449 1.11 12.98 14.24
N ILE A 450 0.83 12.59 15.49
CA ILE A 450 1.84 12.09 16.44
C ILE A 450 2.52 10.84 15.89
N PHE A 451 1.74 9.82 15.51
CA PHE A 451 2.28 8.56 15.00
C PHE A 451 2.90 8.70 13.61
N GLY A 452 2.35 9.58 12.76
CA GLY A 452 2.97 9.92 11.48
C GLY A 452 4.36 10.52 11.64
N LEU A 453 4.54 11.45 12.57
CA LEU A 453 5.84 12.04 12.90
C LEU A 453 6.81 10.99 13.50
N ILE A 454 6.32 10.13 14.42
CA ILE A 454 7.14 9.05 14.99
C ILE A 454 7.60 8.09 13.89
N PHE A 455 6.71 7.64 13.02
CA PHE A 455 7.03 6.71 11.94
C PHE A 455 8.05 7.31 10.97
N LEU A 456 7.84 8.55 10.55
CA LEU A 456 8.77 9.26 9.68
C LEU A 456 10.13 9.47 10.36
N ALA A 457 10.13 9.88 11.63
CA ALA A 457 11.36 10.08 12.39
C ALA A 457 12.18 8.77 12.52
N VAL A 458 11.54 7.63 12.82
CA VAL A 458 12.22 6.33 12.89
C VAL A 458 12.72 5.91 11.50
N LEU A 459 11.92 6.10 10.44
CA LEU A 459 12.36 5.83 9.07
C LEU A 459 13.61 6.64 8.71
N LEU A 460 13.63 7.93 9.03
CA LEU A 460 14.76 8.80 8.70
C LEU A 460 15.97 8.59 9.61
N ALA A 461 15.76 8.45 10.92
CA ALA A 461 16.85 8.36 11.90
C ALA A 461 17.52 6.97 11.94
N VAL A 462 16.77 5.91 11.66
CA VAL A 462 17.27 4.53 11.67
C VAL A 462 17.40 3.99 10.25
N GLY A 463 16.37 4.16 9.42
CA GLY A 463 16.35 3.62 8.07
C GLY A 463 17.40 4.25 7.16
N THR A 464 17.55 5.58 7.18
CA THR A 464 18.54 6.25 6.31
C THR A 464 19.98 5.80 6.58
N PRO A 465 20.53 5.88 7.81
CA PRO A 465 21.91 5.46 8.05
C PRO A 465 22.11 3.96 7.81
N TYR A 466 21.12 3.12 8.14
CA TYR A 466 21.20 1.69 7.85
C TYR A 466 21.24 1.41 6.34
N LEU A 467 20.37 2.03 5.55
CA LEU A 467 20.37 1.86 4.10
C LEU A 467 21.65 2.36 3.45
N LEU A 468 22.22 3.48 3.94
CA LEU A 468 23.52 3.97 3.48
C LEU A 468 24.65 3.01 3.82
N SER A 469 24.55 2.22 4.88
CA SER A 469 25.57 1.22 5.25
C SER A 469 25.54 -0.03 4.38
N ILE A 470 24.37 -0.41 3.84
CA ILE A 470 24.22 -1.60 3.00
C ILE A 470 24.19 -1.29 1.50
N TYR A 471 23.93 -0.02 1.13
CA TYR A 471 23.93 0.49 -0.24
C TYR A 471 24.74 1.81 -0.29
N PRO A 472 26.08 1.72 -0.18
CA PRO A 472 26.96 2.88 -0.14
C PRO A 472 26.96 3.69 -1.44
#